data_a8eadad67bc3ef92f452b578422b834f
#
_entry.id   a8eadad67bc3ef92f452b578422b834f
#
_cell.length_a   1.000
_cell.length_b   1.000
_cell.length_c   1.000
_cell.angle_alpha   90.00
_cell.angle_beta   90.00
_cell.angle_gamma   90.00
#
_symmetry.space_group_name_H-M   'P 1'
#
loop_
_entity.id
_entity.type
_entity.pdbx_description
1 polymer ?
#
loop_
_entity_poly.entity_id
_entity_poly.type
_entity_poly.pdbx_seq_one_letter_code
_entity_poly.pdbx_strand_id
1 'polypeptide(L)'
;LLNNGVFRFVSCTSVPDHLMPFPAVWAMKRKRRVKTREIYKWKARLNLDGSKQMEGRDYDQTYAPVATWESIRLLLAMNLRNKWKTRQIDYVLAFPQAPVERECYMEIPKGIRTKNKGDYVLKVEKNIYGQKQAGRVWNQHLVRIRKLVNEVGFKQSEHDECLFYKGNVIYLLYTDDSILTGPDDEELDRVMREIADSGLDITQEEGGLEDFLGVNIKQTALDTYHLSQPHLIEQILKDLRLLGDDVAVKDTPANASKILGSHP
;
A
#
# COMPACT_ATOMS: atom_id res chain seq x y z
N LEU A 1 14.59 -11.03 -1.19
CA LEU A 1 13.58 -11.88 -0.52
C LEU A 1 14.24 -13.10 0.13
N LEU A 2 15.11 -13.85 -0.58
CA LEU A 2 15.84 -14.99 0.02
C LEU A 2 16.68 -14.56 1.22
N ASN A 3 17.47 -13.50 1.08
CA ASN A 3 18.32 -12.98 2.17
C ASN A 3 17.51 -12.48 3.38
N ASN A 4 16.24 -12.14 3.16
CA ASN A 4 15.35 -11.67 4.23
C ASN A 4 14.51 -12.82 4.85
N GLY A 5 14.83 -14.08 4.51
CA GLY A 5 14.15 -15.25 5.05
C GLY A 5 12.66 -15.33 4.66
N VAL A 6 12.27 -14.77 3.51
CA VAL A 6 10.87 -14.81 3.04
C VAL A 6 10.49 -16.22 2.61
N PHE A 7 11.43 -16.96 2.04
CA PHE A 7 11.28 -18.37 1.68
C PHE A 7 12.60 -19.14 1.78
N ARG A 8 12.45 -20.44 1.90
CA ARG A 8 13.56 -21.39 1.80
C ARG A 8 13.25 -22.50 0.80
N PHE A 9 14.29 -23.03 0.19
CA PHE A 9 14.16 -24.20 -0.68
C PHE A 9 13.93 -25.44 0.16
N VAL A 10 12.93 -26.23 -0.21
CA VAL A 10 12.63 -27.52 0.40
C VAL A 10 12.39 -28.56 -0.69
N SER A 11 12.63 -29.85 -0.37
CA SER A 11 12.30 -30.93 -1.30
C SER A 11 10.80 -31.00 -1.55
N CYS A 12 10.37 -31.30 -2.77
CA CYS A 12 8.97 -31.59 -3.08
C CYS A 12 8.41 -32.72 -2.22
N THR A 13 9.24 -33.68 -1.82
CA THR A 13 8.85 -34.82 -0.94
C THR A 13 8.55 -34.40 0.50
N SER A 14 8.96 -33.18 0.90
CA SER A 14 8.67 -32.64 2.24
C SER A 14 7.37 -31.83 2.31
N VAL A 15 6.71 -31.65 1.17
CA VAL A 15 5.39 -30.97 1.13
C VAL A 15 4.33 -31.95 1.63
N PRO A 16 3.50 -31.58 2.61
CA PRO A 16 2.40 -32.43 3.06
C PRO A 16 1.43 -32.76 1.90
N ASP A 17 0.93 -33.98 1.82
CA ASP A 17 0.09 -34.47 0.71
C ASP A 17 -1.19 -33.64 0.50
N HIS A 18 -1.70 -33.00 1.54
CA HIS A 18 -2.90 -32.16 1.48
C HIS A 18 -2.62 -30.71 1.00
N LEU A 19 -1.36 -30.34 0.82
CA LEU A 19 -0.94 -29.02 0.33
C LEU A 19 -0.36 -29.13 -1.07
N MET A 20 -0.68 -28.13 -1.89
CA MET A 20 -0.11 -27.98 -3.23
C MET A 20 0.65 -26.66 -3.33
N PRO A 21 1.86 -26.66 -3.92
CA PRO A 21 2.58 -25.42 -4.16
C PRO A 21 1.80 -24.50 -5.11
N PHE A 22 1.67 -23.24 -4.73
CA PHE A 22 1.03 -22.22 -5.54
C PHE A 22 1.93 -21.76 -6.67
N PRO A 23 1.39 -21.44 -7.87
CA PRO A 23 2.17 -20.86 -8.94
C PRO A 23 2.80 -19.52 -8.51
N ALA A 24 4.02 -19.29 -8.99
CA ALA A 24 4.75 -18.04 -8.80
C ALA A 24 4.53 -17.10 -9.99
N VAL A 25 4.17 -15.85 -9.73
CA VAL A 25 3.87 -14.85 -10.76
C VAL A 25 4.76 -13.63 -10.62
N TRP A 26 5.44 -13.24 -11.71
CA TRP A 26 6.18 -11.99 -11.76
C TRP A 26 5.27 -10.82 -12.18
N ALA A 27 5.11 -9.83 -11.33
CA ALA A 27 4.51 -8.54 -11.67
C ALA A 27 5.63 -7.53 -12.01
N MET A 28 5.73 -7.20 -13.31
CA MET A 28 6.73 -6.29 -13.83
C MET A 28 6.10 -4.92 -14.07
N LYS A 29 6.67 -3.86 -13.50
CA LYS A 29 6.20 -2.48 -13.66
C LYS A 29 7.37 -1.55 -14.03
N ARG A 30 7.14 -0.68 -15.02
CA ARG A 30 8.01 0.43 -15.35
C ARG A 30 7.55 1.67 -14.59
N LYS A 31 8.36 2.15 -13.64
CA LYS A 31 8.10 3.43 -13.00
C LYS A 31 8.58 4.56 -13.90
N ARG A 32 7.71 5.52 -14.17
CA ARG A 32 8.00 6.68 -15.00
C ARG A 32 7.93 7.95 -14.15
N ARG A 33 8.79 8.92 -14.46
CA ARG A 33 8.68 10.27 -13.89
C ARG A 33 7.34 10.87 -14.33
N VAL A 34 6.67 11.54 -13.42
CA VAL A 34 5.33 12.11 -13.69
C VAL A 34 5.41 13.16 -14.81
N LYS A 35 6.38 14.09 -14.75
CA LYS A 35 6.50 15.20 -15.70
C LYS A 35 7.09 14.76 -17.05
N THR A 36 8.22 14.05 -17.05
CA THR A 36 8.98 13.72 -18.28
C THR A 36 8.55 12.40 -18.92
N ARG A 37 7.78 11.56 -18.20
CA ARG A 37 7.38 10.21 -18.62
C ARG A 37 8.56 9.24 -18.84
N GLU A 38 9.77 9.65 -18.54
CA GLU A 38 10.96 8.82 -18.61
C GLU A 38 10.90 7.67 -17.59
N ILE A 39 11.34 6.49 -18.01
CA ILE A 39 11.45 5.33 -17.13
C ILE A 39 12.68 5.55 -16.24
N TYR A 40 12.46 5.74 -14.94
CA TYR A 40 13.56 5.87 -13.99
C TYR A 40 13.81 4.60 -13.16
N LYS A 41 12.83 3.66 -13.12
CA LYS A 41 12.97 2.42 -12.35
C LYS A 41 12.13 1.30 -12.96
N TRP A 42 12.76 0.12 -13.06
CA TRP A 42 12.08 -1.13 -13.33
C TRP A 42 11.76 -1.80 -11.98
N LYS A 43 10.50 -2.15 -11.73
CA LYS A 43 10.07 -2.81 -10.51
C LYS A 43 9.56 -4.21 -10.85
N ALA A 44 10.20 -5.23 -10.29
CA ALA A 44 9.76 -6.61 -10.36
C ALA A 44 9.29 -7.05 -8.98
N ARG A 45 8.06 -7.53 -8.86
CA ARG A 45 7.52 -8.14 -7.65
C ARG A 45 7.25 -9.61 -7.91
N LEU A 46 7.77 -10.47 -7.04
CA LEU A 46 7.39 -11.86 -7.02
C LEU A 46 6.10 -11.99 -6.20
N ASN A 47 5.08 -12.55 -6.82
CA ASN A 47 3.77 -12.76 -6.23
C ASN A 47 3.47 -14.26 -6.19
N LEU A 48 2.70 -14.67 -5.19
CA LEU A 48 2.00 -15.95 -5.20
C LEU A 48 0.68 -15.78 -5.97
N ASP A 49 0.28 -16.79 -6.75
CA ASP A 49 -1.03 -16.77 -7.43
C ASP A 49 -2.16 -17.03 -6.41
N GLY A 50 -2.62 -15.96 -5.75
CA GLY A 50 -3.70 -16.02 -4.76
C GLY A 50 -5.06 -16.39 -5.35
N SER A 51 -5.23 -16.38 -6.68
CA SER A 51 -6.48 -16.86 -7.31
C SER A 51 -6.73 -18.34 -7.04
N LYS A 52 -5.67 -19.08 -6.73
CA LYS A 52 -5.70 -20.51 -6.41
C LYS A 52 -5.91 -20.81 -4.92
N GLN A 53 -5.86 -19.77 -4.07
CA GLN A 53 -6.13 -19.96 -2.64
C GLN A 53 -7.62 -20.19 -2.37
N MET A 54 -7.92 -21.14 -1.49
CA MET A 54 -9.27 -21.52 -1.08
C MET A 54 -9.52 -21.06 0.36
N GLU A 55 -10.68 -20.44 0.58
CA GLU A 55 -11.14 -20.06 1.92
C GLU A 55 -11.36 -21.32 2.78
N GLY A 56 -11.08 -21.22 4.07
CA GLY A 56 -11.12 -22.32 5.03
C GLY A 56 -9.88 -23.22 5.01
N ARG A 57 -9.18 -23.34 3.87
CA ARG A 57 -7.96 -24.13 3.74
C ARG A 57 -6.70 -23.27 3.83
N ASP A 58 -6.59 -22.24 2.98
CA ASP A 58 -5.39 -21.44 2.81
C ASP A 58 -5.46 -20.10 3.56
N TYR A 59 -6.65 -19.63 3.82
CA TYR A 59 -6.96 -18.42 4.59
C TYR A 59 -8.40 -18.47 5.10
N ASP A 60 -8.73 -17.67 6.13
CA ASP A 60 -10.09 -17.53 6.64
C ASP A 60 -10.65 -16.12 6.36
N GLN A 61 -9.84 -15.10 6.56
CA GLN A 61 -10.26 -13.72 6.45
C GLN A 61 -9.22 -12.90 5.66
N THR A 62 -9.71 -11.90 4.93
CA THR A 62 -8.87 -11.03 4.10
C THR A 62 -9.00 -9.55 4.43
N TYR A 63 -10.01 -9.18 5.23
CA TYR A 63 -10.28 -7.78 5.56
C TYR A 63 -9.13 -7.15 6.33
N ALA A 64 -8.70 -5.99 5.85
CA ALA A 64 -7.83 -5.05 6.55
C ALA A 64 -8.46 -3.66 6.47
N PRO A 65 -8.50 -2.89 7.57
CA PRO A 65 -8.99 -1.54 7.52
C PRO A 65 -8.09 -0.67 6.63
N VAL A 66 -8.68 0.31 5.98
CA VAL A 66 -7.99 1.36 5.23
C VAL A 66 -8.51 2.71 5.66
N ALA A 67 -7.63 3.71 5.73
CA ALA A 67 -8.01 5.06 6.10
C ALA A 67 -9.05 5.65 5.16
N THR A 68 -10.03 6.33 5.71
CA THR A 68 -11.08 6.99 4.92
C THR A 68 -10.58 8.32 4.33
N TRP A 69 -11.17 8.76 3.23
CA TRP A 69 -10.85 10.08 2.67
C TRP A 69 -11.27 11.23 3.58
N GLU A 70 -12.27 11.03 4.42
CA GLU A 70 -12.69 11.96 5.47
C GLU A 70 -11.57 12.17 6.47
N SER A 71 -10.95 11.10 6.97
CA SER A 71 -9.81 11.14 7.88
C SER A 71 -8.59 11.81 7.25
N ILE A 72 -8.29 11.50 5.98
CA ILE A 72 -7.18 12.12 5.25
C ILE A 72 -7.42 13.64 5.11
N ARG A 73 -8.61 14.06 4.67
CA ARG A 73 -8.94 15.49 4.52
C ARG A 73 -8.91 16.23 5.85
N LEU A 74 -9.42 15.61 6.91
CA LEU A 74 -9.36 16.18 8.26
C LEU A 74 -7.90 16.39 8.69
N LEU A 75 -7.04 15.39 8.49
CA LEU A 75 -5.63 15.48 8.79
C LEU A 75 -4.95 16.63 8.04
N LEU A 76 -5.21 16.76 6.73
CA LEU A 76 -4.70 17.86 5.92
C LEU A 76 -5.17 19.23 6.41
N ALA A 77 -6.46 19.36 6.78
CA ALA A 77 -7.01 20.60 7.32
C ALA A 77 -6.37 20.95 8.69
N MET A 78 -6.15 19.97 9.54
CA MET A 78 -5.45 20.16 10.81
C MET A 78 -4.00 20.60 10.61
N ASN A 79 -3.30 20.04 9.65
CA ASN A 79 -1.93 20.41 9.31
C ASN A 79 -1.83 21.89 8.88
N LEU A 80 -2.74 22.34 8.03
CA LEU A 80 -2.80 23.74 7.63
C LEU A 80 -3.08 24.66 8.81
N ARG A 81 -4.13 24.35 9.58
CA ARG A 81 -4.55 25.17 10.73
C ARG A 81 -3.46 25.31 11.77
N ASN A 82 -2.76 24.21 12.07
CA ASN A 82 -1.76 24.16 13.14
C ASN A 82 -0.34 24.43 12.62
N LYS A 83 -0.16 24.58 11.29
CA LYS A 83 1.17 24.70 10.62
C LYS A 83 2.08 23.50 10.93
N TRP A 84 1.49 22.32 11.05
CA TRP A 84 2.20 21.11 11.40
C TRP A 84 3.08 20.61 10.26
N LYS A 85 4.11 19.87 10.62
CA LYS A 85 5.01 19.18 9.72
C LYS A 85 4.45 17.81 9.36
N THR A 86 4.86 17.29 8.23
CA THR A 86 4.39 15.99 7.72
C THR A 86 5.57 15.17 7.21
N ARG A 87 5.54 13.87 7.48
CA ARG A 87 6.44 12.87 6.89
C ARG A 87 5.60 11.80 6.23
N GLN A 88 6.01 11.38 5.05
CA GLN A 88 5.46 10.19 4.41
C GLN A 88 6.40 9.02 4.68
N ILE A 89 5.84 7.91 5.14
CA ILE A 89 6.57 6.71 5.52
C ILE A 89 6.14 5.58 4.58
N ASP A 90 7.13 4.90 3.96
CA ASP A 90 6.94 3.67 3.18
C ASP A 90 7.58 2.50 3.93
N TYR A 91 6.86 1.39 4.03
CA TYR A 91 7.38 0.16 4.64
C TYR A 91 8.12 -0.67 3.60
N VAL A 92 9.40 -0.94 3.88
CA VAL A 92 10.23 -1.75 2.99
C VAL A 92 9.71 -3.17 2.95
N LEU A 93 9.16 -3.59 1.81
CA LEU A 93 8.58 -4.94 1.69
C LEU A 93 7.56 -5.22 2.82
N ALA A 94 6.55 -4.38 2.99
CA ALA A 94 5.59 -4.44 4.09
C ALA A 94 5.09 -5.87 4.38
N PHE A 95 4.47 -6.55 3.42
CA PHE A 95 3.96 -7.90 3.63
C PHE A 95 5.04 -8.91 4.07
N PRO A 96 6.25 -8.93 3.47
CA PRO A 96 7.36 -9.77 3.94
C PRO A 96 7.92 -9.46 5.32
N GLN A 97 7.49 -8.41 6.00
CA GLN A 97 7.85 -8.19 7.39
C GLN A 97 7.00 -9.04 8.35
N ALA A 98 5.82 -9.48 7.92
CA ALA A 98 4.92 -10.31 8.71
C ALA A 98 5.08 -11.81 8.40
N PRO A 99 5.09 -12.71 9.41
CA PRO A 99 5.15 -14.15 9.21
C PRO A 99 3.85 -14.67 8.57
N VAL A 100 3.91 -15.82 7.88
CA VAL A 100 2.70 -16.48 7.40
C VAL A 100 1.91 -17.07 8.56
N GLU A 101 0.58 -17.08 8.45
CA GLU A 101 -0.30 -17.69 9.45
C GLU A 101 -0.50 -19.20 9.23
N ARG A 102 -0.40 -19.63 7.98
CA ARG A 102 -0.59 -21.03 7.59
C ARG A 102 0.57 -21.50 6.74
N GLU A 103 0.90 -22.77 6.87
CA GLU A 103 1.93 -23.38 6.04
C GLU A 103 1.59 -23.24 4.56
N CYS A 104 2.54 -22.72 3.80
CA CYS A 104 2.34 -22.35 2.41
C CYS A 104 3.60 -22.65 1.59
N TYR A 105 3.39 -23.18 0.40
CA TYR A 105 4.42 -23.52 -0.55
C TYR A 105 4.18 -22.83 -1.89
N MET A 106 5.25 -22.50 -2.60
CA MET A 106 5.20 -21.85 -3.90
C MET A 106 6.16 -22.55 -4.87
N GLU A 107 5.75 -22.67 -6.12
CA GLU A 107 6.62 -23.14 -7.18
C GLU A 107 7.85 -22.23 -7.34
N ILE A 108 8.97 -22.82 -7.82
CA ILE A 108 10.13 -22.00 -8.14
C ILE A 108 9.80 -21.05 -9.31
N PRO A 109 9.98 -19.74 -9.11
CA PRO A 109 9.63 -18.74 -10.12
C PRO A 109 10.42 -18.96 -11.42
N LYS A 110 9.80 -18.61 -12.56
CA LYS A 110 10.52 -18.57 -13.83
C LYS A 110 11.73 -17.64 -13.73
N GLY A 111 12.86 -18.08 -14.31
CA GLY A 111 14.13 -17.33 -14.29
C GLY A 111 15.08 -17.69 -13.16
N ILE A 112 14.61 -18.34 -12.10
CA ILE A 112 15.52 -18.90 -11.06
C ILE A 112 16.08 -20.24 -11.56
N ARG A 113 17.41 -20.34 -11.58
CA ARG A 113 18.12 -21.56 -11.99
C ARG A 113 18.39 -22.40 -10.75
N THR A 114 17.94 -23.65 -10.76
CA THR A 114 18.27 -24.69 -9.78
C THR A 114 18.84 -25.91 -10.51
N LYS A 115 19.72 -26.65 -9.88
CA LYS A 115 20.34 -27.85 -10.50
C LYS A 115 19.28 -28.88 -10.92
N ASN A 116 18.22 -29.04 -10.08
CA ASN A 116 17.12 -29.98 -10.32
C ASN A 116 15.79 -29.27 -10.02
N LYS A 117 15.27 -28.54 -10.99
CA LYS A 117 14.10 -27.66 -10.77
C LYS A 117 12.82 -28.40 -10.33
N GLY A 118 12.67 -29.68 -10.72
CA GLY A 118 11.53 -30.51 -10.33
C GLY A 118 11.55 -31.07 -8.92
N ASP A 119 12.71 -31.05 -8.24
CA ASP A 119 12.89 -31.68 -6.94
C ASP A 119 12.62 -30.72 -5.76
N TYR A 120 12.48 -29.43 -6.05
CA TYR A 120 12.38 -28.39 -5.03
C TYR A 120 11.19 -27.45 -5.24
N VAL A 121 10.66 -26.97 -4.13
CA VAL A 121 9.70 -25.86 -4.04
C VAL A 121 10.19 -24.84 -3.01
N LEU A 122 9.54 -23.70 -2.96
CA LEU A 122 9.78 -22.67 -1.96
C LEU A 122 8.76 -22.82 -0.82
N LYS A 123 9.21 -23.11 0.39
CA LYS A 123 8.39 -22.93 1.59
C LYS A 123 8.35 -21.45 1.90
N VAL A 124 7.15 -20.88 2.01
CA VAL A 124 6.92 -19.46 2.30
C VAL A 124 6.90 -19.30 3.81
N GLU A 125 7.82 -18.51 4.36
CA GLU A 125 7.95 -18.29 5.81
C GLU A 125 7.37 -16.94 6.24
N LYS A 126 7.30 -15.97 5.32
CA LYS A 126 6.72 -14.65 5.54
C LYS A 126 5.70 -14.32 4.45
N ASN A 127 4.75 -13.45 4.75
CA ASN A 127 3.75 -13.08 3.76
C ASN A 127 4.39 -12.49 2.50
N ILE A 128 3.74 -12.71 1.39
CA ILE A 128 4.20 -12.25 0.07
C ILE A 128 3.02 -11.65 -0.69
N TYR A 129 3.34 -10.75 -1.60
CA TYR A 129 2.35 -10.17 -2.49
C TYR A 129 1.59 -11.26 -3.27
N GLY A 130 0.30 -11.03 -3.51
CA GLY A 130 -0.59 -11.96 -4.19
C GLY A 130 -1.36 -12.90 -3.26
N GLN A 131 -0.93 -13.14 -2.03
CA GLN A 131 -1.73 -13.85 -1.04
C GLN A 131 -2.97 -13.02 -0.66
N LYS A 132 -4.14 -13.64 -0.61
CA LYS A 132 -5.41 -12.96 -0.30
C LYS A 132 -5.43 -12.33 1.09
N GLN A 133 -4.83 -12.98 2.08
CA GLN A 133 -4.77 -12.54 3.46
C GLN A 133 -3.60 -11.60 3.77
N ALA A 134 -2.67 -11.37 2.84
CA ALA A 134 -1.42 -10.66 3.15
C ALA A 134 -1.65 -9.26 3.74
N GLY A 135 -2.62 -8.50 3.23
CA GLY A 135 -2.98 -7.18 3.77
C GLY A 135 -3.50 -7.25 5.21
N ARG A 136 -4.36 -8.22 5.52
CA ARG A 136 -4.86 -8.43 6.88
C ARG A 136 -3.74 -8.81 7.84
N VAL A 137 -2.92 -9.78 7.45
CA VAL A 137 -1.80 -10.25 8.30
C VAL A 137 -0.79 -9.14 8.55
N TRP A 138 -0.49 -8.35 7.52
CA TRP A 138 0.37 -7.17 7.66
C TRP A 138 -0.24 -6.13 8.62
N ASN A 139 -1.51 -5.76 8.44
CA ASN A 139 -2.18 -4.83 9.35
C ASN A 139 -2.15 -5.34 10.80
N GLN A 140 -2.44 -6.62 11.00
CA GLN A 140 -2.38 -7.23 12.32
C GLN A 140 -0.95 -7.25 12.89
N HIS A 141 0.06 -7.51 12.04
CA HIS A 141 1.46 -7.48 12.46
C HIS A 141 1.86 -6.08 12.91
N LEU A 142 1.47 -5.06 12.15
CA LEU A 142 1.77 -3.66 12.46
C LEU A 142 1.01 -3.16 13.68
N VAL A 143 -0.27 -3.48 13.81
CA VAL A 143 -1.17 -2.97 14.86
C VAL A 143 -1.30 -3.94 16.02
N ARG A 144 -1.56 -5.24 15.79
CA ARG A 144 -1.86 -6.25 16.81
C ARG A 144 -0.66 -6.85 17.51
N ILE A 145 0.46 -7.05 16.81
CA ILE A 145 1.73 -7.40 17.49
C ILE A 145 2.19 -6.18 18.26
N ARG A 146 1.35 -5.12 18.17
CA ARG A 146 1.38 -3.97 19.05
C ARG A 146 2.67 -3.17 18.93
N LYS A 147 3.38 -3.31 17.80
CA LYS A 147 4.57 -2.50 17.58
C LYS A 147 4.23 -1.03 17.69
N LEU A 148 3.24 -0.55 16.92
CA LEU A 148 2.81 0.83 17.02
C LEU A 148 2.17 1.15 18.39
N VAL A 149 1.28 0.31 18.88
CA VAL A 149 0.51 0.62 20.10
C VAL A 149 1.31 0.32 21.38
N ASN A 150 1.98 -0.83 21.48
CA ASN A 150 2.64 -1.23 22.73
C ASN A 150 4.10 -0.85 22.81
N GLU A 151 4.85 -0.93 21.72
CA GLU A 151 6.28 -0.65 21.73
C GLU A 151 6.54 0.83 21.48
N VAL A 152 5.85 1.41 20.47
CA VAL A 152 5.99 2.85 20.17
C VAL A 152 5.09 3.72 21.04
N GLY A 153 4.01 3.17 21.58
CA GLY A 153 3.11 3.86 22.50
C GLY A 153 2.04 4.73 21.81
N PHE A 154 1.66 4.40 20.59
CA PHE A 154 0.51 5.01 19.95
C PHE A 154 -0.81 4.51 20.53
N LYS A 155 -1.80 5.38 20.60
CA LYS A 155 -3.18 5.06 20.91
C LYS A 155 -4.01 5.07 19.63
N GLN A 156 -4.69 3.96 19.32
CA GLN A 156 -5.58 3.85 18.15
C GLN A 156 -6.85 4.68 18.37
N SER A 157 -7.36 5.30 17.31
CA SER A 157 -8.62 6.04 17.34
C SER A 157 -9.82 5.09 17.49
N GLU A 158 -10.86 5.55 18.16
CA GLU A 158 -12.14 4.84 18.27
C GLU A 158 -13.04 5.05 17.03
N HIS A 159 -12.71 6.04 16.17
CA HIS A 159 -13.54 6.42 15.03
C HIS A 159 -12.99 5.91 13.68
N ASP A 160 -11.66 5.78 13.58
CA ASP A 160 -11.01 5.24 12.38
C ASP A 160 -9.83 4.37 12.84
N GLU A 161 -9.93 3.08 12.55
CA GLU A 161 -8.91 2.08 12.94
C GLU A 161 -7.53 2.33 12.31
N CYS A 162 -7.46 3.21 11.31
CA CYS A 162 -6.22 3.59 10.64
C CYS A 162 -5.59 4.87 11.17
N LEU A 163 -6.20 5.53 12.17
CA LEU A 163 -5.66 6.70 12.86
C LEU A 163 -5.10 6.33 14.22
N PHE A 164 -3.91 6.85 14.51
CA PHE A 164 -3.21 6.64 15.78
C PHE A 164 -2.65 7.96 16.30
N TYR A 165 -2.61 8.11 17.61
CA TYR A 165 -2.18 9.32 18.32
C TYR A 165 -1.07 9.01 19.31
N LYS A 166 -0.04 9.87 19.38
CA LYS A 166 1.00 9.85 20.39
C LYS A 166 1.38 11.28 20.75
N GLY A 167 0.89 11.76 21.90
CA GLY A 167 1.01 13.18 22.23
C GLY A 167 0.32 14.04 21.19
N ASN A 168 1.08 14.95 20.54
CA ASN A 168 0.59 15.80 19.47
C ASN A 168 0.85 15.19 18.06
N VAL A 169 1.46 14.01 18.00
CA VAL A 169 1.73 13.34 16.73
C VAL A 169 0.54 12.48 16.34
N ILE A 170 0.11 12.61 15.09
CA ILE A 170 -0.92 11.78 14.47
C ILE A 170 -0.25 10.93 13.39
N TYR A 171 -0.56 9.64 13.41
CA TYR A 171 -0.15 8.68 12.40
C TYR A 171 -1.38 8.13 11.70
N LEU A 172 -1.39 8.20 10.37
CA LEU A 172 -2.43 7.67 9.50
C LEU A 172 -1.84 6.55 8.65
N LEU A 173 -2.45 5.37 8.73
CA LEU A 173 -2.03 4.16 8.02
C LEU A 173 -2.96 3.87 6.85
N TYR A 174 -2.40 3.64 5.66
CA TYR A 174 -3.13 3.09 4.52
C TYR A 174 -2.32 1.94 3.90
N THR A 175 -2.56 0.73 4.36
CA THR A 175 -1.86 -0.52 3.95
C THR A 175 -0.35 -0.44 4.18
N ASP A 176 0.42 -0.02 3.19
CA ASP A 176 1.88 0.18 3.20
C ASP A 176 2.30 1.66 3.12
N ASP A 177 1.38 2.54 2.73
CA ASP A 177 1.59 3.99 2.72
C ASP A 177 1.13 4.61 4.04
N SER A 178 1.90 5.53 4.59
CA SER A 178 1.57 6.17 5.86
C SER A 178 1.93 7.65 5.90
N ILE A 179 1.16 8.40 6.67
CA ILE A 179 1.42 9.81 6.95
C ILE A 179 1.63 9.95 8.46
N LEU A 180 2.75 10.56 8.84
CA LEU A 180 3.03 11.02 10.19
C LEU A 180 2.98 12.55 10.20
N THR A 181 2.25 13.15 11.13
CA THR A 181 2.14 14.61 11.24
C THR A 181 2.19 15.06 12.69
N GLY A 182 2.76 16.24 12.92
CA GLY A 182 2.95 16.80 14.26
C GLY A 182 3.52 18.21 14.23
N PRO A 183 3.74 18.82 15.43
CA PRO A 183 4.07 20.22 15.54
C PRO A 183 5.44 20.59 14.96
N ASP A 184 6.44 19.73 15.09
CA ASP A 184 7.81 20.01 14.68
C ASP A 184 8.54 18.76 14.13
N ASP A 185 9.66 19.02 13.47
CA ASP A 185 10.47 17.99 12.83
C ASP A 185 11.18 17.08 13.84
N GLU A 186 11.58 17.61 15.00
CA GLU A 186 12.32 16.85 16.02
C GLU A 186 11.43 15.76 16.64
N GLU A 187 10.15 16.10 16.91
CA GLU A 187 9.18 15.13 17.44
C GLU A 187 8.85 14.07 16.41
N LEU A 188 8.67 14.43 15.13
CA LEU A 188 8.44 13.46 14.05
C LEU A 188 9.63 12.53 13.86
N ASP A 189 10.86 13.06 13.82
CA ASP A 189 12.08 12.27 13.67
C ASP A 189 12.31 11.33 14.86
N ARG A 190 11.94 11.76 16.06
CA ARG A 190 11.96 10.90 17.27
C ARG A 190 11.00 9.73 17.12
N VAL A 191 9.74 10.00 16.75
CA VAL A 191 8.72 8.97 16.57
C VAL A 191 9.09 8.01 15.45
N MET A 192 9.66 8.51 14.35
CA MET A 192 10.14 7.65 13.26
C MET A 192 11.25 6.69 13.73
N ARG A 193 12.19 7.17 14.54
CA ARG A 193 13.22 6.31 15.14
C ARG A 193 12.59 5.24 16.04
N GLU A 194 11.64 5.60 16.88
CA GLU A 194 10.93 4.64 17.75
C GLU A 194 10.19 3.57 16.92
N ILE A 195 9.60 3.94 15.77
CA ILE A 195 8.98 2.99 14.83
C ILE A 195 10.05 2.04 14.26
N ALA A 196 11.18 2.56 13.82
CA ALA A 196 12.28 1.75 13.29
C ALA A 196 12.88 0.83 14.36
N ASP A 197 13.11 1.33 15.57
CA ASP A 197 13.67 0.59 16.70
C ASP A 197 12.74 -0.55 17.17
N SER A 198 11.43 -0.45 16.90
CA SER A 198 10.49 -1.56 17.09
C SER A 198 10.72 -2.73 16.12
N GLY A 199 11.71 -2.63 15.22
CA GLY A 199 12.07 -3.65 14.22
C GLY A 199 11.21 -3.62 12.97
N LEU A 200 10.55 -2.50 12.70
CA LEU A 200 9.88 -2.24 11.42
C LEU A 200 10.88 -1.60 10.45
N ASP A 201 11.01 -2.18 9.27
CA ASP A 201 11.88 -1.65 8.21
C ASP A 201 11.11 -0.58 7.42
N ILE A 202 11.47 0.68 7.67
CA ILE A 202 10.81 1.85 7.09
C ILE A 202 11.77 2.72 6.29
N THR A 203 11.25 3.45 5.31
CA THR A 203 11.93 4.54 4.62
C THR A 203 11.06 5.78 4.65
N GLN A 204 11.72 6.94 4.72
CA GLN A 204 11.04 8.21 4.51
C GLN A 204 11.09 8.55 3.02
N GLU A 205 9.96 8.96 2.44
CA GLU A 205 9.97 9.56 1.12
C GLU A 205 10.58 10.97 1.18
N GLU A 206 11.48 11.26 0.23
CA GLU A 206 12.06 12.60 0.10
C GLU A 206 11.00 13.59 -0.39
N GLY A 207 10.95 14.78 0.21
CA GLY A 207 9.96 15.80 -0.08
C GLY A 207 8.85 15.87 0.96
N GLY A 208 7.94 16.81 0.79
CA GLY A 208 6.72 16.88 1.60
C GLY A 208 5.65 15.93 1.10
N LEU A 209 4.46 16.04 1.65
CA LEU A 209 3.28 15.29 1.20
C LEU A 209 2.78 15.88 -0.15
N GLU A 210 3.42 15.47 -1.25
CA GLU A 210 3.08 15.97 -2.60
C GLU A 210 2.15 15.04 -3.36
N ASP A 211 2.16 13.74 -3.06
CA ASP A 211 1.33 12.70 -3.67
C ASP A 211 0.97 11.66 -2.61
N PHE A 212 -0.30 11.38 -2.46
CA PHE A 212 -0.79 10.33 -1.57
C PHE A 212 -1.96 9.60 -2.21
N LEU A 213 -1.85 8.27 -2.33
CA LEU A 213 -2.87 7.41 -2.94
C LEU A 213 -3.29 7.83 -4.37
N GLY A 214 -2.34 8.37 -5.14
CA GLY A 214 -2.58 8.85 -6.50
C GLY A 214 -3.31 10.19 -6.59
N VAL A 215 -3.42 10.92 -5.48
CA VAL A 215 -3.91 12.29 -5.42
C VAL A 215 -2.73 13.23 -5.23
N ASN A 216 -2.54 14.16 -6.15
CA ASN A 216 -1.57 15.23 -6.00
C ASN A 216 -2.06 16.20 -4.92
N ILE A 217 -1.21 16.46 -3.94
CA ILE A 217 -1.46 17.39 -2.84
C ILE A 217 -0.51 18.56 -3.00
N LYS A 218 -1.03 19.72 -3.32
CA LYS A 218 -0.22 20.93 -3.52
C LYS A 218 -0.68 22.02 -2.56
N GLN A 219 0.21 22.49 -1.72
CA GLN A 219 -0.05 23.71 -0.95
C GLN A 219 0.08 24.92 -1.88
N THR A 220 -1.03 25.62 -2.10
CA THR A 220 -1.10 26.79 -3.01
C THR A 220 -1.05 28.11 -2.28
N ALA A 221 -1.43 28.12 -0.99
CA ALA A 221 -1.30 29.25 -0.07
C ALA A 221 -1.01 28.73 1.34
N LEU A 222 -0.78 29.62 2.30
CA LEU A 222 -0.48 29.24 3.71
C LEU A 222 -1.61 28.41 4.36
N ASP A 223 -2.84 28.58 3.90
CA ASP A 223 -4.06 27.99 4.42
C ASP A 223 -4.81 27.11 3.41
N THR A 224 -4.19 26.78 2.29
CA THR A 224 -4.88 26.10 1.18
C THR A 224 -4.09 24.94 0.60
N TYR A 225 -4.67 23.75 0.61
CA TYR A 225 -4.26 22.63 -0.23
C TYR A 225 -5.16 22.50 -1.45
N HIS A 226 -4.54 22.29 -2.62
CA HIS A 226 -5.21 21.87 -3.84
C HIS A 226 -4.99 20.37 -4.06
N LEU A 227 -6.09 19.61 -4.07
CA LEU A 227 -6.09 18.18 -4.31
C LEU A 227 -6.51 17.92 -5.76
N SER A 228 -5.73 17.15 -6.51
CA SER A 228 -6.03 16.87 -7.91
C SER A 228 -5.56 15.47 -8.34
N GLN A 229 -6.21 14.92 -9.37
CA GLN A 229 -5.86 13.63 -9.96
C GLN A 229 -5.72 13.76 -11.49
N PRO A 230 -4.73 14.53 -11.99
CA PRO A 230 -4.64 14.84 -13.41
C PRO A 230 -4.50 13.60 -14.29
N HIS A 231 -3.77 12.58 -13.82
CA HIS A 231 -3.61 11.33 -14.57
C HIS A 231 -4.89 10.52 -14.70
N LEU A 232 -5.68 10.46 -13.62
CA LEU A 232 -6.97 9.76 -13.66
C LEU A 232 -7.94 10.49 -14.60
N ILE A 233 -7.96 11.82 -14.52
CA ILE A 233 -8.79 12.66 -15.43
C ILE A 233 -8.36 12.43 -16.88
N GLU A 234 -7.07 12.51 -17.19
CA GLU A 234 -6.54 12.25 -18.53
C GLU A 234 -6.93 10.86 -19.04
N GLN A 235 -6.80 9.84 -18.17
CA GLN A 235 -7.16 8.47 -18.52
C GLN A 235 -8.66 8.34 -18.82
N ILE A 236 -9.52 8.92 -17.99
CA ILE A 236 -10.98 8.94 -18.20
C ILE A 236 -11.31 9.61 -19.55
N LEU A 237 -10.74 10.78 -19.80
CA LEU A 237 -10.96 11.49 -21.05
C LEU A 237 -10.50 10.68 -22.26
N LYS A 238 -9.38 9.98 -22.16
CA LYS A 238 -8.85 9.10 -23.20
C LYS A 238 -9.74 7.89 -23.45
N ASP A 239 -10.18 7.22 -22.39
CA ASP A 239 -11.03 6.03 -22.49
C ASP A 239 -12.41 6.37 -23.08
N LEU A 240 -12.92 7.56 -22.76
CA LEU A 240 -14.15 8.10 -23.34
C LEU A 240 -13.96 8.73 -24.72
N ARG A 241 -12.72 8.76 -25.27
CA ARG A 241 -12.37 9.43 -26.53
C ARG A 241 -12.72 10.91 -26.57
N LEU A 242 -12.58 11.59 -25.44
CA LEU A 242 -12.85 13.02 -25.26
C LEU A 242 -11.58 13.89 -25.33
N LEU A 243 -10.43 13.29 -25.71
CA LEU A 243 -9.20 14.01 -26.00
C LEU A 243 -9.10 14.21 -27.53
N GLY A 244 -9.35 15.41 -27.99
CA GLY A 244 -9.20 15.79 -29.40
C GLY A 244 -9.77 17.18 -29.65
N ASP A 245 -9.26 17.85 -30.67
CA ASP A 245 -9.67 19.19 -31.06
C ASP A 245 -11.11 19.24 -31.58
N ASP A 246 -11.64 18.06 -31.99
CA ASP A 246 -13.02 17.91 -32.52
C ASP A 246 -14.08 17.71 -31.42
N VAL A 247 -13.65 17.61 -30.15
CA VAL A 247 -14.59 17.39 -29.03
C VAL A 247 -15.22 18.71 -28.61
N ALA A 248 -16.54 18.82 -28.75
CA ALA A 248 -17.27 20.00 -28.32
C ALA A 248 -17.22 20.16 -26.79
N VAL A 249 -16.52 21.19 -26.33
CA VAL A 249 -16.49 21.58 -24.92
C VAL A 249 -17.82 22.19 -24.53
N LYS A 250 -18.35 21.80 -23.38
CA LYS A 250 -19.56 22.37 -22.79
C LYS A 250 -19.25 22.99 -21.43
N ASP A 251 -19.76 24.18 -21.20
CA ASP A 251 -19.55 24.92 -19.94
C ASP A 251 -20.32 24.28 -18.76
N THR A 252 -21.31 23.44 -19.06
CA THR A 252 -22.10 22.75 -18.05
C THR A 252 -22.10 21.25 -18.26
N PRO A 253 -22.09 20.44 -17.19
CA PRO A 253 -22.05 18.98 -17.26
C PRO A 253 -23.33 18.36 -17.85
N ALA A 254 -24.42 19.14 -17.94
CA ALA A 254 -25.66 18.68 -18.52
C ALA A 254 -26.34 19.81 -19.30
N ASN A 255 -27.14 19.48 -20.33
CA ASN A 255 -27.96 20.44 -21.02
C ASN A 255 -29.22 20.68 -20.19
N ALA A 256 -29.42 21.91 -19.73
CA ALA A 256 -30.56 22.30 -18.89
C ALA A 256 -31.95 22.04 -19.53
N SER A 257 -32.00 21.89 -20.86
CA SER A 257 -33.23 21.58 -21.61
C SER A 257 -33.50 20.07 -21.78
N LYS A 258 -32.58 19.18 -21.38
CA LYS A 258 -32.79 17.74 -21.44
C LYS A 258 -32.93 17.18 -20.02
N ILE A 259 -34.14 16.86 -19.64
CA ILE A 259 -34.41 16.02 -18.47
C ILE A 259 -34.00 14.60 -18.84
N LEU A 260 -33.05 14.03 -18.12
CA LEU A 260 -32.72 12.60 -18.22
C LEU A 260 -33.94 11.82 -17.70
N GLY A 261 -34.79 11.36 -18.62
CA GLY A 261 -35.90 10.47 -18.27
C GLY A 261 -35.31 9.13 -17.77
N SER A 262 -35.93 8.60 -16.72
CA SER A 262 -35.69 7.21 -16.34
C SER A 262 -36.10 6.33 -17.52
N HIS A 263 -35.13 5.55 -18.05
CA HIS A 263 -35.47 4.47 -18.95
C HIS A 263 -36.30 3.42 -18.18
N PRO A 264 -37.41 2.92 -18.78
CA PRO A 264 -38.21 1.85 -18.20
C PRO A 264 -37.44 0.58 -17.98
#